data_8582f5d859fbfc33e843256a2cc7f2b9
#
_entry.id   8582f5d859fbfc33e843256a2cc7f2b9
#
_cell.length_a   1.000
_cell.length_b   1.000
_cell.length_c   1.000
_cell.angle_alpha   90.00
_cell.angle_beta   90.00
_cell.angle_gamma   90.00
#
_symmetry.space_group_name_H-M   'P 1'
#
loop_
_entity.id
_entity.type
_entity.pdbx_description
1 polymer ?
#
loop_
_entity_poly.entity_id
_entity_poly.type
_entity_poly.pdbx_seq_one_letter_code
_entity_poly.pdbx_strand_id
1 'polypeptide(L)'
;MKKVLLAMMAVFFLSSCNDYIEQAVDMFEEAAEDAKKAKSRRELEKIERVLEIKFEEWEEKYEEKLEALEDRADEDDMEALEKLERIEAAMDLYNDIHRARKRELREQEKREKKERYDY
;
A
#
# COMPACT_ATOMS: atom_id res chain seq x y z
N MET A 1 13.03 22.56 11.66
CA MET A 1 12.12 21.55 11.11
C MET A 1 11.53 21.93 9.75
N LYS A 2 11.02 23.12 9.58
CA LYS A 2 10.49 23.58 8.29
C LYS A 2 11.53 23.60 7.15
N LYS A 3 12.78 23.86 7.46
CA LYS A 3 13.88 23.87 6.47
C LYS A 3 14.24 22.47 5.97
N VAL A 4 14.10 21.44 6.80
CA VAL A 4 14.37 20.05 6.45
C VAL A 4 13.26 19.51 5.53
N LEU A 5 12.01 19.86 5.81
CA LEU A 5 10.86 19.52 4.99
C LEU A 5 10.94 20.13 3.60
N LEU A 6 11.36 21.40 3.52
CA LEU A 6 11.57 22.09 2.25
C LEU A 6 12.71 21.46 1.44
N ALA A 7 13.80 21.04 2.09
CA ALA A 7 14.90 20.35 1.45
C ALA A 7 14.48 18.99 0.92
N MET A 8 13.66 18.24 1.67
CA MET A 8 13.09 16.97 1.23
C MET A 8 12.14 17.15 0.05
N MET A 9 11.30 18.17 0.06
CA MET A 9 10.43 18.49 -1.07
C MET A 9 11.24 18.86 -2.32
N ALA A 10 12.34 19.59 -2.17
CA ALA A 10 13.22 19.95 -3.27
C ALA A 10 13.87 18.70 -3.88
N VAL A 11 14.27 17.74 -3.06
CA VAL A 11 14.81 16.44 -3.51
C VAL A 11 13.75 15.64 -4.27
N PHE A 12 12.50 15.67 -3.81
CA PHE A 12 11.37 15.04 -4.50
C PHE A 12 11.11 15.64 -5.88
N PHE A 13 11.20 16.96 -5.99
CA PHE A 13 11.05 17.65 -7.28
C PHE A 13 12.18 17.33 -8.26
N LEU A 14 13.38 17.08 -7.76
CA LEU A 14 14.55 16.76 -8.56
C LEU A 14 14.62 15.30 -8.97
N SER A 15 13.98 14.39 -8.25
CA SER A 15 14.00 12.96 -8.54
C SER A 15 12.98 12.51 -9.57
N SER A 16 12.43 13.45 -10.30
CA SER A 16 11.73 13.30 -11.56
C SER A 16 10.37 12.58 -11.61
N CYS A 17 9.87 12.52 -12.76
CA CYS A 17 8.59 12.07 -13.32
C CYS A 17 8.05 10.71 -12.82
N ASN A 18 8.78 9.94 -12.01
CA ASN A 18 8.37 8.64 -11.49
C ASN A 18 7.83 8.66 -10.06
N ASP A 19 7.77 9.85 -9.46
CA ASP A 19 7.39 10.01 -8.05
C ASP A 19 6.00 9.47 -7.73
N TYR A 20 5.07 9.57 -8.65
CA TYR A 20 3.71 9.08 -8.41
C TYR A 20 3.62 7.55 -8.34
N ILE A 21 4.45 6.86 -9.11
CA ILE A 21 4.54 5.38 -9.05
C ILE A 21 5.18 4.95 -7.74
N GLU A 22 6.29 5.58 -7.35
CA GLU A 22 6.95 5.31 -6.07
C GLU A 22 6.05 5.61 -4.88
N GLN A 23 5.25 6.66 -4.94
CA GLN A 23 4.27 6.99 -3.91
C GLN A 23 3.27 5.85 -3.70
N ALA A 24 2.76 5.27 -4.78
CA ALA A 24 1.83 4.14 -4.70
C ALA A 24 2.52 2.90 -4.12
N VAL A 25 3.70 2.57 -4.61
CA VAL A 25 4.48 1.42 -4.12
C VAL A 25 4.78 1.57 -2.62
N ASP A 26 5.27 2.73 -2.21
CA ASP A 26 5.59 3.03 -0.80
C ASP A 26 4.35 2.93 0.09
N MET A 27 3.22 3.41 -0.39
CA MET A 27 1.93 3.36 0.32
C MET A 27 1.55 1.92 0.66
N PHE A 28 1.64 1.01 -0.31
CA PHE A 28 1.33 -0.41 -0.10
C PHE A 28 2.38 -1.11 0.75
N GLU A 29 3.65 -0.78 0.57
CA GLU A 29 4.74 -1.35 1.39
C GLU A 29 4.63 -0.94 2.86
N GLU A 30 4.34 0.32 3.14
CA GLU A 30 4.11 0.81 4.51
C GLU A 30 2.89 0.12 5.15
N ALA A 31 1.80 0.02 4.39
CA ALA A 31 0.60 -0.68 4.87
C ALA A 31 0.88 -2.15 5.15
N ALA A 32 1.70 -2.80 4.32
CA ALA A 32 2.12 -4.18 4.53
C ALA A 32 2.92 -4.34 5.81
N GLU A 33 3.86 -3.43 6.09
CA GLU A 33 4.64 -3.44 7.32
C GLU A 33 3.76 -3.22 8.54
N ASP A 34 2.83 -2.29 8.47
CA ASP A 34 1.87 -2.04 9.55
C ASP A 34 0.96 -3.26 9.77
N ALA A 35 0.53 -3.91 8.69
CA ALA A 35 -0.30 -5.11 8.76
C ALA A 35 0.41 -6.27 9.46
N LYS A 36 1.72 -6.45 9.22
CA LYS A 36 2.53 -7.46 9.92
C LYS A 36 2.54 -7.24 11.42
N LYS A 37 2.49 -6.00 11.86
CA LYS A 37 2.57 -5.59 13.27
C LYS A 37 1.21 -5.46 13.95
N ALA A 38 0.12 -5.57 13.21
CA ALA A 38 -1.23 -5.45 13.75
C ALA A 38 -1.48 -6.51 14.83
N LYS A 39 -1.99 -6.09 15.97
CA LYS A 39 -2.23 -6.94 17.14
C LYS A 39 -3.67 -7.45 17.21
N SER A 40 -4.56 -6.90 16.41
CA SER A 40 -5.97 -7.29 16.38
C SER A 40 -6.53 -7.14 14.97
N ARG A 41 -7.65 -7.80 14.72
CA ARG A 41 -8.36 -7.66 13.45
C ARG A 41 -8.88 -6.24 13.25
N ARG A 42 -9.24 -5.56 14.34
CA ARG A 42 -9.66 -4.15 14.31
C ARG A 42 -8.55 -3.23 13.81
N GLU A 43 -7.32 -3.43 14.29
CA GLU A 43 -6.15 -2.69 13.81
C GLU A 43 -5.92 -2.95 12.32
N LEU A 44 -6.04 -4.20 11.91
CA LEU A 44 -5.86 -4.63 10.52
C LEU A 44 -6.89 -3.97 9.59
N GLU A 45 -8.16 -3.94 9.99
CA GLU A 45 -9.24 -3.27 9.26
C GLU A 45 -8.99 -1.76 9.15
N LYS A 46 -8.48 -1.16 10.20
CA LYS A 46 -8.16 0.27 10.23
C LYS A 46 -7.05 0.59 9.23
N ILE A 47 -6.01 -0.24 9.16
CA ILE A 47 -4.91 -0.11 8.21
C ILE A 47 -5.46 -0.18 6.77
N GLU A 48 -6.30 -1.16 6.49
CA GLU A 48 -6.93 -1.34 5.19
C GLU A 48 -7.76 -0.11 4.79
N ARG A 49 -8.55 0.41 5.71
CA ARG A 49 -9.40 1.57 5.48
C ARG A 49 -8.60 2.82 5.17
N VAL A 50 -7.53 3.06 5.93
CA VAL A 50 -6.61 4.18 5.70
C VAL A 50 -5.93 4.05 4.34
N LEU A 51 -5.50 2.84 4.00
CA LEU A 51 -4.88 2.55 2.71
C LEU A 51 -5.83 2.83 1.55
N GLU A 52 -7.08 2.40 1.65
CA GLU A 52 -8.11 2.66 0.63
C GLU A 52 -8.31 4.16 0.39
N ILE A 53 -8.40 4.94 1.46
CA ILE A 53 -8.57 6.39 1.38
C ILE A 53 -7.36 7.03 0.69
N LYS A 54 -6.16 6.66 1.10
CA LYS A 54 -4.92 7.18 0.52
C LYS A 54 -4.79 6.83 -0.95
N PHE A 55 -5.17 5.60 -1.31
CA PHE A 55 -5.10 5.12 -2.69
C PHE A 55 -6.11 5.85 -3.58
N GLU A 56 -7.32 6.07 -3.11
CA GLU A 56 -8.33 6.85 -3.83
C GLU A 56 -7.86 8.29 -4.08
N GLU A 57 -7.30 8.94 -3.06
CA GLU A 57 -6.74 10.28 -3.18
C GLU A 57 -5.60 10.32 -4.21
N TRP A 58 -4.75 9.31 -4.20
CA TRP A 58 -3.66 9.18 -5.15
C TRP A 58 -4.18 8.97 -6.58
N GLU A 59 -5.17 8.11 -6.77
CA GLU A 59 -5.80 7.87 -8.06
C GLU A 59 -6.42 9.15 -8.64
N GLU A 60 -7.15 9.89 -7.83
CA GLU A 60 -7.75 11.16 -8.23
C GLU A 60 -6.70 12.18 -8.63
N LYS A 61 -5.64 12.29 -7.83
CA LYS A 61 -4.56 13.24 -8.07
C LYS A 61 -3.81 12.98 -9.38
N TYR A 62 -3.63 11.73 -9.73
CA TYR A 62 -2.84 11.30 -10.89
C TYR A 62 -3.68 10.63 -11.99
N GLU A 63 -4.97 10.87 -12.00
CA GLU A 63 -5.92 10.26 -12.95
C GLU A 63 -5.48 10.39 -14.41
N GLU A 64 -5.13 11.59 -14.84
CA GLU A 64 -4.69 11.84 -16.22
C GLU A 64 -3.40 11.09 -16.57
N LYS A 65 -2.44 11.08 -15.63
CA LYS A 65 -1.17 10.36 -15.81
C LYS A 65 -1.36 8.86 -15.86
N LEU A 66 -2.28 8.33 -15.05
CA LEU A 66 -2.60 6.91 -15.00
C LEU A 66 -3.29 6.47 -16.30
N GLU A 67 -4.23 7.26 -16.81
CA GLU A 67 -4.88 6.99 -18.10
C GLU A 67 -3.87 6.97 -19.24
N ALA A 68 -2.98 7.95 -19.27
CA ALA A 68 -1.92 8.02 -20.26
C ALA A 68 -0.98 6.80 -20.17
N LEU A 69 -0.67 6.37 -18.94
CA LEU A 69 0.19 5.21 -18.71
C LEU A 69 -0.48 3.91 -19.17
N GLU A 70 -1.77 3.74 -18.88
CA GLU A 70 -2.57 2.58 -19.32
C GLU A 70 -2.67 2.53 -20.84
N ASP A 71 -2.91 3.67 -21.49
CA ASP A 71 -2.96 3.77 -22.95
C ASP A 71 -1.63 3.37 -23.59
N ARG A 72 -0.51 3.81 -23.01
CA ARG A 72 0.83 3.43 -23.47
C ARG A 72 1.09 1.94 -23.26
N ALA A 73 0.65 1.38 -22.15
CA ALA A 73 0.76 -0.04 -21.86
C ALA A 73 -0.03 -0.89 -22.86
N ASP A 74 -1.22 -0.42 -23.26
CA ASP A 74 -2.04 -1.08 -24.28
C ASP A 74 -1.38 -1.05 -25.67
N GLU A 75 -0.47 -0.11 -25.91
CA GLU A 75 0.34 -0.02 -27.13
C GLU A 75 1.67 -0.78 -27.03
N ASP A 76 1.80 -1.69 -26.05
CA ASP A 76 2.99 -2.51 -25.81
C ASP A 76 4.24 -1.72 -25.40
N ASP A 77 4.07 -0.55 -24.77
CA ASP A 77 5.17 0.20 -24.19
C ASP A 77 5.68 -0.53 -22.94
N MET A 78 6.86 -1.13 -23.06
CA MET A 78 7.45 -1.95 -21.98
C MET A 78 7.69 -1.17 -20.68
N GLU A 79 8.09 0.09 -20.78
CA GLU A 79 8.32 0.95 -19.63
C GLU A 79 7.00 1.21 -18.87
N ALA A 80 5.92 1.47 -19.60
CA ALA A 80 4.59 1.66 -19.01
C ALA A 80 4.09 0.38 -18.35
N LEU A 81 4.29 -0.77 -18.98
CA LEU A 81 3.93 -2.08 -18.42
C LEU A 81 4.69 -2.36 -17.12
N GLU A 82 5.99 -2.10 -17.08
CA GLU A 82 6.80 -2.28 -15.88
C GLU A 82 6.31 -1.42 -14.71
N LYS A 83 5.95 -0.17 -14.97
CA LYS A 83 5.42 0.73 -13.94
C LYS A 83 4.11 0.23 -13.36
N LEU A 84 3.20 -0.22 -14.21
CA LEU A 84 1.92 -0.78 -13.77
C LEU A 84 2.13 -2.09 -13.00
N GLU A 85 3.04 -2.94 -13.45
CA GLU A 85 3.39 -4.19 -12.78
C GLU A 85 3.98 -3.96 -11.39
N ARG A 86 4.77 -2.91 -11.22
CA ARG A 86 5.34 -2.55 -9.91
C ARG A 86 4.25 -2.20 -8.90
N ILE A 87 3.26 -1.43 -9.31
CA ILE A 87 2.12 -1.07 -8.45
C ILE A 87 1.34 -2.34 -8.12
N GLU A 88 1.04 -3.16 -9.11
CA GLU A 88 0.30 -4.41 -8.94
C GLU A 88 1.02 -5.38 -7.99
N ALA A 89 2.34 -5.51 -8.14
CA ALA A 89 3.16 -6.34 -7.26
C ALA A 89 3.10 -5.86 -5.80
N ALA A 90 3.14 -4.55 -5.59
CA ALA A 90 3.02 -3.97 -4.24
C ALA A 90 1.63 -4.21 -3.64
N MET A 91 0.58 -4.10 -4.44
CA MET A 91 -0.79 -4.42 -4.03
C MET A 91 -0.94 -5.89 -3.64
N ASP A 92 -0.39 -6.79 -4.45
CA ASP A 92 -0.43 -8.23 -4.20
C ASP A 92 0.33 -8.60 -2.93
N LEU A 93 1.49 -7.99 -2.71
CA LEU A 93 2.27 -8.17 -1.49
C LEU A 93 1.46 -7.77 -0.25
N TYR A 94 0.83 -6.61 -0.30
CA TYR A 94 -0.02 -6.15 0.79
C TYR A 94 -1.18 -7.11 1.03
N ASN A 95 -1.88 -7.54 -0.02
CA ASN A 95 -3.01 -8.46 0.09
C ASN A 95 -2.61 -9.80 0.71
N ASP A 96 -1.47 -10.33 0.32
CA ASP A 96 -0.94 -11.60 0.85
C ASP A 96 -0.61 -11.47 2.34
N ILE A 97 0.06 -10.40 2.73
CA ILE A 97 0.43 -10.12 4.12
C ILE A 97 -0.82 -9.90 4.97
N HIS A 98 -1.78 -9.14 4.45
CA HIS A 98 -3.06 -8.88 5.13
C HIS A 98 -3.80 -10.19 5.42
N ARG A 99 -3.93 -11.05 4.42
CA ARG A 99 -4.59 -12.36 4.55
C ARG A 99 -3.90 -13.26 5.57
N ALA A 100 -2.58 -13.35 5.48
CA ALA A 100 -1.79 -14.16 6.39
C ALA A 100 -1.95 -13.68 7.83
N ARG A 101 -1.87 -12.38 8.05
CA ARG A 101 -2.01 -11.80 9.39
C ARG A 101 -3.43 -11.98 9.94
N LYS A 102 -4.44 -11.79 9.10
CA LYS A 102 -5.84 -12.02 9.46
C LYS A 102 -6.08 -13.44 9.93
N ARG A 103 -5.49 -14.42 9.25
CA ARG A 103 -5.57 -15.83 9.61
C ARG A 103 -4.92 -16.09 10.97
N GLU A 104 -3.70 -15.58 11.19
CA GLU A 104 -2.99 -15.69 12.46
C GLU A 104 -3.80 -15.12 13.62
N LEU A 105 -4.38 -13.94 13.43
CA LEU A 105 -5.18 -13.27 14.45
C LEU A 105 -6.46 -14.04 14.77
N ARG A 106 -7.11 -14.63 13.77
CA ARG A 106 -8.28 -15.51 13.98
C ARG A 106 -7.93 -16.74 14.80
N GLU A 107 -6.80 -17.37 14.50
CA GLU A 107 -6.32 -18.55 15.25
C GLU A 107 -6.00 -18.18 16.70
N GLN A 108 -5.38 -17.03 16.90
CA GLN A 108 -5.08 -16.51 18.23
C GLN A 108 -6.36 -16.27 19.03
N GLU A 109 -7.37 -15.66 18.44
CA GLU A 109 -8.68 -15.43 19.06
C GLU A 109 -9.35 -16.75 19.46
N LYS A 110 -9.28 -17.75 18.59
CA LYS A 110 -9.83 -19.08 18.88
C LYS A 110 -9.13 -19.75 20.05
N ARG A 111 -7.80 -19.62 20.14
CA ARG A 111 -7.02 -20.16 21.26
C ARG A 111 -7.40 -19.47 22.58
N GLU A 112 -7.50 -18.14 22.56
CA GLU A 112 -7.91 -17.36 23.72
C GLU A 112 -9.30 -17.72 24.21
N LYS A 113 -10.26 -17.91 23.29
CA LYS A 113 -11.60 -18.38 23.63
C LYS A 113 -11.57 -19.77 24.25
N LYS A 114 -10.78 -20.68 23.68
CA LYS A 114 -10.65 -22.06 24.18
C LYS A 114 -10.08 -22.09 25.58
N GLU A 115 -9.07 -21.26 25.84
CA GLU A 115 -8.46 -21.13 27.19
C GLU A 115 -9.47 -20.60 28.22
N ARG A 116 -10.34 -19.67 27.82
CA ARG A 116 -11.39 -19.13 28.70
C ARG A 116 -12.43 -20.18 29.08
N TYR A 117 -12.73 -21.11 28.19
CA TYR A 117 -13.74 -22.15 28.42
C TYR A 117 -13.21 -23.39 29.13
N ASP A 118 -11.90 -23.59 29.21
CA ASP A 118 -11.27 -24.72 29.89
C ASP A 118 -11.18 -24.52 31.42
N TYR A 119 -11.68 -23.41 31.93
CA TYR A 119 -11.86 -23.17 33.35
C TYR A 119 -13.31 -23.49 33.77
#